data_312034ca3c7484480e89848e682a9fda
#
_entry.id   312034ca3c7484480e89848e682a9fda
#
_cell.length_a   1.000
_cell.length_b   1.000
_cell.length_c   1.000
_cell.angle_alpha   90.00
_cell.angle_beta   90.00
_cell.angle_gamma   90.00
#
_symmetry.space_group_name_H-M   'P 1'
#
loop_
_entity.id
_entity.type
_entity.pdbx_description
1 polymer ?
#
loop_
_entity_poly.entity_id
_entity_poly.type
_entity_poly.pdbx_seq_one_letter_code
_entity_poly.pdbx_strand_id
1 'polypeptide(L)'
;LPTLFEKAVRESISVTHVAAKRYELTGFTQAVFRGATYRGANIASDLVEETIAGLKATPSFVYLYVNDLDSAGHSDGVGSDKWLAALIGIDSFLADLLLRLPQGTRLWLTADHGMINVQEKIIIGVENNLLDGVQMIAGEPRARHIYLDESLDSFAAREDCAGRWREFFGDRAAIYIREGAIADGLFGSLVSADASDRMGDIIAIPSGGLVLLEKERADKEGSMVGHHGGVSEIESTVALLTSSTASLI
;
A
#
# COMPACT_ATOMS: atom_id res chain seq x y z
N LEU A 1 -19.20 -3.36 5.07
CA LEU A 1 -18.96 -4.70 4.54
C LEU A 1 -18.18 -5.54 5.54
N PRO A 2 -18.40 -6.86 5.66
CA PRO A 2 -17.60 -7.74 6.49
C PRO A 2 -16.19 -7.91 5.88
N THR A 3 -15.17 -7.96 6.74
CA THR A 3 -13.80 -8.25 6.33
C THR A 3 -13.65 -9.72 5.92
N LEU A 4 -12.54 -10.07 5.25
CA LEU A 4 -12.22 -11.47 4.96
C LEU A 4 -12.02 -12.27 6.25
N PHE A 5 -11.47 -11.65 7.30
CA PHE A 5 -11.26 -12.28 8.60
C PHE A 5 -12.59 -12.58 9.31
N GLU A 6 -13.55 -11.63 9.29
CA GLU A 6 -14.89 -11.89 9.80
C GLU A 6 -15.61 -13.02 9.05
N LYS A 7 -15.40 -13.13 7.73
CA LYS A 7 -15.91 -14.25 6.94
C LYS A 7 -15.28 -15.57 7.35
N ALA A 8 -13.94 -15.63 7.51
CA ALA A 8 -13.23 -16.81 7.95
C ALA A 8 -13.66 -17.28 9.35
N VAL A 9 -13.88 -16.35 10.29
CA VAL A 9 -14.39 -16.67 11.63
C VAL A 9 -15.80 -17.28 11.55
N ARG A 10 -16.67 -16.80 10.66
CA ARG A 10 -18.00 -17.41 10.44
C ARG A 10 -17.95 -18.85 9.95
N GLU A 11 -16.87 -19.21 9.24
CA GLU A 11 -16.57 -20.58 8.81
C GLU A 11 -15.80 -21.38 9.88
N SER A 12 -15.81 -20.92 11.13
CA SER A 12 -15.13 -21.55 12.28
C SER A 12 -13.61 -21.65 12.15
N ILE A 13 -12.98 -20.77 11.37
CA ILE A 13 -11.53 -20.65 11.27
C ILE A 13 -11.05 -19.70 12.37
N SER A 14 -10.09 -20.14 13.19
CA SER A 14 -9.41 -19.25 14.15
C SER A 14 -8.50 -18.29 13.39
N VAL A 15 -8.74 -16.99 13.49
CA VAL A 15 -7.98 -15.97 12.75
C VAL A 15 -7.14 -15.15 13.71
N THR A 16 -5.84 -15.03 13.43
CA THR A 16 -4.89 -14.23 14.20
C THR A 16 -4.16 -13.26 13.28
N HIS A 17 -4.02 -12.00 13.73
CA HIS A 17 -3.14 -11.02 13.11
C HIS A 17 -1.93 -10.78 14.00
N VAL A 18 -0.74 -11.09 13.52
CA VAL A 18 0.54 -10.90 14.23
C VAL A 18 1.30 -9.74 13.60
N ALA A 19 1.62 -8.72 14.38
CA ALA A 19 2.38 -7.56 13.91
C ALA A 19 2.97 -6.76 15.08
N ALA A 20 3.67 -5.65 14.81
CA ALA A 20 4.24 -4.79 15.83
C ALA A 20 3.16 -4.21 16.76
N LYS A 21 3.42 -4.18 18.08
CA LYS A 21 2.48 -3.70 19.12
C LYS A 21 1.91 -2.31 18.83
N ARG A 22 2.70 -1.42 18.20
CA ARG A 22 2.27 -0.05 17.85
C ARG A 22 1.06 0.02 16.92
N TYR A 23 0.76 -1.02 16.17
CA TYR A 23 -0.35 -1.04 15.22
C TYR A 23 -1.68 -1.53 15.82
N GLU A 24 -1.67 -2.17 17.00
CA GLU A 24 -2.82 -2.84 17.59
C GLU A 24 -4.07 -1.95 17.69
N LEU A 25 -3.89 -0.72 18.17
CA LEU A 25 -5.00 0.21 18.42
C LEU A 25 -5.15 1.29 17.33
N THR A 26 -4.47 1.15 16.17
CA THR A 26 -4.65 2.10 15.08
C THR A 26 -6.02 1.97 14.45
N GLY A 27 -6.59 3.08 13.97
CA GLY A 27 -7.88 3.07 13.28
C GLY A 27 -7.88 2.15 12.05
N PHE A 28 -6.76 2.05 11.33
CA PHE A 28 -6.59 1.13 10.22
C PHE A 28 -6.72 -0.32 10.66
N THR A 29 -5.96 -0.74 11.68
CA THR A 29 -6.01 -2.12 12.21
C THR A 29 -7.44 -2.46 12.68
N GLN A 30 -8.07 -1.56 13.43
CA GLN A 30 -9.42 -1.75 13.93
C GLN A 30 -10.48 -1.83 12.82
N ALA A 31 -10.26 -1.19 11.70
CA ALA A 31 -11.18 -1.23 10.56
C ALA A 31 -10.97 -2.46 9.66
N VAL A 32 -9.71 -2.75 9.30
CA VAL A 32 -9.36 -3.71 8.24
C VAL A 32 -9.23 -5.14 8.77
N PHE A 33 -8.75 -5.31 10.00
CA PHE A 33 -8.49 -6.63 10.59
C PHE A 33 -9.58 -7.10 11.57
N ARG A 34 -10.80 -6.53 11.49
CA ARG A 34 -11.95 -7.02 12.29
C ARG A 34 -12.16 -8.51 12.06
N GLY A 35 -12.37 -9.25 13.15
CA GLY A 35 -12.52 -10.70 13.15
C GLY A 35 -11.22 -11.44 13.51
N ALA A 36 -10.06 -10.81 13.38
CA ALA A 36 -8.80 -11.40 13.83
C ALA A 36 -8.50 -11.05 15.29
N THR A 37 -7.93 -12.02 16.03
CA THR A 37 -7.30 -11.74 17.33
C THR A 37 -5.93 -11.13 17.07
N TYR A 38 -5.70 -9.90 17.59
CA TYR A 38 -4.40 -9.25 17.44
C TYR A 38 -3.39 -9.82 18.46
N ARG A 39 -2.18 -10.13 17.98
CA ARG A 39 -1.03 -10.57 18.80
C ARG A 39 0.17 -9.69 18.47
N GLY A 40 0.47 -8.75 19.36
CA GLY A 40 1.51 -7.74 19.16
C GLY A 40 2.87 -8.17 19.69
N ALA A 41 3.92 -8.05 18.87
CA ALA A 41 5.31 -8.22 19.28
C ALA A 41 6.21 -7.19 18.63
N ASN A 42 7.36 -6.88 19.24
CA ASN A 42 8.28 -5.86 18.72
C ASN A 42 9.64 -6.43 18.27
N ILE A 43 9.93 -7.68 18.59
CA ILE A 43 11.16 -8.37 18.19
C ILE A 43 10.83 -9.63 17.39
N ALA A 44 11.73 -10.02 16.50
CA ALA A 44 11.52 -11.13 15.56
C ALA A 44 11.17 -12.46 16.25
N SER A 45 11.88 -12.81 17.32
CA SER A 45 11.60 -14.04 18.08
C SER A 45 10.18 -14.09 18.64
N ASP A 46 9.68 -12.97 19.16
CA ASP A 46 8.33 -12.89 19.72
C ASP A 46 7.27 -12.95 18.60
N LEU A 47 7.53 -12.38 17.42
CA LEU A 47 6.65 -12.52 16.26
C LEU A 47 6.52 -13.99 15.83
N VAL A 48 7.62 -14.76 15.86
CA VAL A 48 7.58 -16.21 15.63
C VAL A 48 6.73 -16.91 16.70
N GLU A 49 6.96 -16.64 18.00
CA GLU A 49 6.18 -17.22 19.10
C GLU A 49 4.68 -16.94 18.96
N GLU A 50 4.31 -15.68 18.69
CA GLU A 50 2.91 -15.29 18.54
C GLU A 50 2.28 -15.91 17.29
N THR A 51 3.05 -16.10 16.22
CA THR A 51 2.61 -16.83 15.02
C THR A 51 2.30 -18.29 15.35
N ILE A 52 3.23 -18.97 16.01
CA ILE A 52 3.03 -20.37 16.44
C ILE A 52 1.85 -20.49 17.41
N ALA A 53 1.70 -19.54 18.33
CA ALA A 53 0.56 -19.50 19.24
C ALA A 53 -0.78 -19.33 18.49
N GLY A 54 -0.83 -18.54 17.43
CA GLY A 54 -2.01 -18.37 16.59
C GLY A 54 -2.38 -19.62 15.79
N LEU A 55 -1.41 -20.52 15.52
CA LEU A 55 -1.61 -21.76 14.78
C LEU A 55 -2.05 -22.95 15.65
N LYS A 56 -2.20 -22.79 16.97
CA LYS A 56 -2.60 -23.90 17.87
C LYS A 56 -4.01 -24.43 17.66
N ALA A 57 -4.91 -23.58 17.18
CA ALA A 57 -6.26 -24.00 16.81
C ALA A 57 -6.29 -24.61 15.40
N THR A 58 -7.25 -25.50 15.14
CA THR A 58 -7.42 -26.12 13.82
C THR A 58 -8.91 -26.16 13.46
N PRO A 59 -9.34 -25.61 12.30
CA PRO A 59 -8.51 -24.86 11.35
C PRO A 59 -8.12 -23.46 11.85
N SER A 60 -6.97 -22.97 11.42
CA SER A 60 -6.47 -21.64 11.77
C SER A 60 -5.86 -20.92 10.57
N PHE A 61 -5.90 -19.59 10.62
CA PHE A 61 -5.24 -18.69 9.68
C PHE A 61 -4.50 -17.60 10.46
N VAL A 62 -3.22 -17.44 10.19
CA VAL A 62 -2.41 -16.35 10.76
C VAL A 62 -1.95 -15.42 9.66
N TYR A 63 -2.28 -14.15 9.80
CA TYR A 63 -1.74 -13.06 8.98
C TYR A 63 -0.61 -12.39 9.76
N LEU A 64 0.62 -12.66 9.34
CA LEU A 64 1.83 -12.08 9.91
C LEU A 64 2.32 -10.95 9.04
N TYR A 65 2.52 -9.76 9.63
CA TYR A 65 3.00 -8.57 8.94
C TYR A 65 4.31 -8.06 9.53
N VAL A 66 5.28 -7.82 8.65
CA VAL A 66 6.61 -7.28 8.96
C VAL A 66 6.86 -6.11 8.02
N ASN A 67 7.19 -4.92 8.56
CA ASN A 67 7.35 -3.69 7.78
C ASN A 67 8.79 -3.17 7.68
N ASP A 68 9.77 -3.95 8.07
CA ASP A 68 11.16 -3.51 8.15
C ASP A 68 11.72 -3.14 6.79
N LEU A 69 11.39 -3.93 5.74
CA LEU A 69 11.85 -3.70 4.38
C LEU A 69 11.24 -2.43 3.79
N ASP A 70 9.94 -2.23 3.97
CA ASP A 70 9.22 -1.04 3.55
C ASP A 70 9.80 0.22 4.23
N SER A 71 9.98 0.16 5.55
CA SER A 71 10.55 1.26 6.31
C SER A 71 11.97 1.62 5.84
N ALA A 72 12.82 0.64 5.56
CA ALA A 72 14.16 0.86 5.02
C ALA A 72 14.11 1.43 3.59
N GLY A 73 13.16 0.97 2.77
CA GLY A 73 12.93 1.50 1.44
C GLY A 73 12.54 2.98 1.46
N HIS A 74 11.61 3.37 2.33
CA HIS A 74 11.22 4.78 2.49
C HIS A 74 12.36 5.66 2.99
N SER A 75 13.12 5.22 3.98
CA SER A 75 14.14 6.06 4.63
C SER A 75 15.45 6.11 3.86
N ASP A 76 15.90 5.01 3.29
CA ASP A 76 17.25 4.87 2.74
C ASP A 76 17.27 4.48 1.25
N GLY A 77 16.12 4.04 0.71
CA GLY A 77 15.94 3.64 -0.68
C GLY A 77 16.15 2.16 -0.93
N VAL A 78 15.48 1.67 -1.96
CA VAL A 78 15.61 0.28 -2.44
C VAL A 78 17.04 0.04 -2.93
N GLY A 79 17.65 -1.06 -2.48
CA GLY A 79 19.02 -1.45 -2.82
C GLY A 79 20.11 -0.79 -1.96
N SER A 80 19.75 0.05 -0.98
CA SER A 80 20.70 0.59 0.00
C SER A 80 21.20 -0.51 0.95
N ASP A 81 22.34 -0.25 1.63
CA ASP A 81 22.89 -1.18 2.62
C ASP A 81 21.88 -1.52 3.74
N LYS A 82 21.07 -0.52 4.18
CA LYS A 82 20.04 -0.75 5.18
C LYS A 82 18.87 -1.58 4.64
N TRP A 83 18.47 -1.32 3.41
CA TRP A 83 17.42 -2.11 2.76
C TRP A 83 17.87 -3.57 2.58
N LEU A 84 19.12 -3.79 2.13
CA LEU A 84 19.72 -5.13 2.02
C LEU A 84 19.82 -5.82 3.38
N ALA A 85 20.22 -5.09 4.43
CA ALA A 85 20.26 -5.63 5.79
C ALA A 85 18.85 -6.03 6.28
N ALA A 86 17.82 -5.22 5.99
CA ALA A 86 16.44 -5.57 6.32
C ALA A 86 15.96 -6.83 5.56
N LEU A 87 16.31 -6.96 4.27
CA LEU A 87 15.98 -8.13 3.47
C LEU A 87 16.64 -9.40 4.02
N ILE A 88 17.94 -9.33 4.38
CA ILE A 88 18.65 -10.44 5.05
C ILE A 88 18.03 -10.76 6.40
N GLY A 89 17.58 -9.75 7.14
CA GLY A 89 16.86 -9.94 8.40
C GLY A 89 15.55 -10.71 8.23
N ILE A 90 14.78 -10.37 7.18
CA ILE A 90 13.54 -11.09 6.84
C ILE A 90 13.83 -12.53 6.40
N ASP A 91 14.88 -12.76 5.61
CA ASP A 91 15.28 -14.12 5.21
C ASP A 91 15.63 -14.99 6.43
N SER A 92 16.43 -14.46 7.35
CA SER A 92 16.78 -15.13 8.60
C SER A 92 15.56 -15.39 9.49
N PHE A 93 14.65 -14.42 9.59
CA PHE A 93 13.38 -14.56 10.30
C PHE A 93 12.51 -15.67 9.70
N LEU A 94 12.40 -15.74 8.38
CA LEU A 94 11.65 -16.78 7.69
C LEU A 94 12.26 -18.15 7.88
N ALA A 95 13.59 -18.27 7.87
CA ALA A 95 14.29 -19.53 8.14
C ALA A 95 13.95 -20.06 9.56
N ASP A 96 13.99 -19.19 10.59
CA ASP A 96 13.59 -19.57 11.96
C ASP A 96 12.11 -19.94 12.03
N LEU A 97 11.24 -19.17 11.40
CA LEU A 97 9.80 -19.44 11.37
C LEU A 97 9.52 -20.81 10.72
N LEU A 98 10.11 -21.10 9.56
CA LEU A 98 9.90 -22.36 8.84
C LEU A 98 10.31 -23.59 9.65
N LEU A 99 11.40 -23.50 10.42
CA LEU A 99 11.85 -24.60 11.32
C LEU A 99 10.88 -24.88 12.45
N ARG A 100 10.05 -23.90 12.82
CA ARG A 100 9.18 -23.95 14.01
C ARG A 100 7.69 -24.06 13.69
N LEU A 101 7.31 -23.93 12.41
CA LEU A 101 5.92 -24.09 12.00
C LEU A 101 5.39 -25.49 12.33
N PRO A 102 4.16 -25.62 12.87
CA PRO A 102 3.51 -26.91 13.08
C PRO A 102 3.42 -27.71 11.77
N GLN A 103 3.51 -29.04 11.89
CA GLN A 103 3.34 -29.93 10.75
C GLN A 103 1.98 -29.72 10.07
N GLY A 104 1.95 -29.73 8.73
CA GLY A 104 0.75 -29.48 7.94
C GLY A 104 0.45 -27.99 7.70
N THR A 105 1.29 -27.08 8.21
CA THR A 105 1.15 -25.63 7.92
C THR A 105 1.53 -25.34 6.47
N ARG A 106 0.72 -24.50 5.81
CA ARG A 106 1.06 -23.89 4.52
C ARG A 106 1.43 -22.45 4.76
N LEU A 107 2.57 -22.03 4.21
CA LEU A 107 3.05 -20.64 4.25
C LEU A 107 2.94 -20.03 2.86
N TRP A 108 2.39 -18.81 2.81
CA TRP A 108 2.51 -17.91 1.69
C TRP A 108 3.21 -16.63 2.15
N LEU A 109 4.23 -16.22 1.43
CA LEU A 109 4.89 -14.94 1.62
C LEU A 109 4.65 -14.10 0.39
N THR A 110 4.17 -12.90 0.60
CA THR A 110 3.95 -11.89 -0.44
C THR A 110 4.20 -10.49 0.11
N ALA A 111 4.14 -9.49 -0.75
CA ALA A 111 4.11 -8.08 -0.37
C ALA A 111 2.81 -7.45 -0.87
N ASP A 112 2.46 -6.29 -0.34
CA ASP A 112 1.31 -5.47 -0.76
C ASP A 112 1.64 -4.61 -1.98
N HIS A 113 2.89 -4.21 -2.16
CA HIS A 113 3.42 -3.43 -3.28
C HIS A 113 4.94 -3.57 -3.41
N GLY A 114 5.48 -3.10 -4.52
CA GLY A 114 6.90 -2.81 -4.66
C GLY A 114 7.19 -1.34 -4.33
N MET A 115 8.35 -0.80 -4.73
CA MET A 115 8.77 0.55 -4.40
C MET A 115 9.77 1.08 -5.43
N ILE A 116 9.69 2.39 -5.74
CA ILE A 116 10.69 3.10 -6.56
C ILE A 116 11.57 4.00 -5.70
N ASN A 117 12.79 4.28 -6.15
CA ASN A 117 13.59 5.35 -5.59
C ASN A 117 13.23 6.69 -6.26
N VAL A 118 13.05 7.72 -5.44
CA VAL A 118 12.71 9.08 -5.91
C VAL A 118 13.88 9.69 -6.67
N GLN A 119 13.59 10.21 -7.86
CA GLN A 119 14.56 10.90 -8.72
C GLN A 119 14.18 12.37 -8.93
N GLU A 120 12.88 12.67 -8.93
CA GLU A 120 12.35 14.01 -9.15
C GLU A 120 11.20 14.30 -8.19
N LYS A 121 11.13 15.53 -7.70
CA LYS A 121 10.06 16.00 -6.80
C LYS A 121 9.44 17.25 -7.38
N ILE A 122 8.11 17.25 -7.54
CA ILE A 122 7.34 18.44 -7.94
C ILE A 122 6.39 18.77 -6.80
N ILE A 123 6.51 20.00 -6.28
CA ILE A 123 5.54 20.53 -5.31
C ILE A 123 4.41 21.19 -6.09
N ILE A 124 3.21 20.65 -5.94
CA ILE A 124 2.02 21.11 -6.63
C ILE A 124 1.68 22.53 -6.16
N GLY A 125 1.43 23.45 -7.09
CA GLY A 125 1.11 24.85 -6.80
C GLY A 125 2.31 25.72 -6.43
N VAL A 126 3.54 25.20 -6.48
CA VAL A 126 4.75 25.99 -6.30
C VAL A 126 5.45 26.13 -7.65
N GLU A 127 5.59 27.36 -8.12
CA GLU A 127 6.14 27.69 -9.45
C GLU A 127 5.37 27.07 -10.63
N ASN A 128 4.09 26.71 -10.40
CA ASN A 128 3.20 26.17 -11.41
C ASN A 128 1.74 26.56 -11.08
N ASN A 129 0.83 26.46 -12.06
CA ASN A 129 -0.59 26.81 -11.96
C ASN A 129 -1.50 25.57 -11.75
N LEU A 130 -0.96 24.49 -11.24
CA LEU A 130 -1.69 23.22 -11.09
C LEU A 130 -2.82 23.29 -10.05
N LEU A 131 -2.78 24.27 -9.13
CA LEU A 131 -3.83 24.49 -8.13
C LEU A 131 -4.98 25.38 -8.60
N ASP A 132 -4.94 25.94 -9.81
CA ASP A 132 -6.02 26.79 -10.29
C ASP A 132 -7.31 25.98 -10.44
N GLY A 133 -8.36 26.36 -9.67
CA GLY A 133 -9.64 25.66 -9.63
C GLY A 133 -9.64 24.34 -8.87
N VAL A 134 -8.60 24.08 -8.08
CA VAL A 134 -8.48 22.88 -7.24
C VAL A 134 -8.84 23.21 -5.80
N GLN A 135 -9.84 22.53 -5.27
CA GLN A 135 -10.29 22.65 -3.88
C GLN A 135 -9.40 21.84 -2.93
N MET A 136 -9.02 20.62 -3.33
CA MET A 136 -8.28 19.71 -2.46
C MET A 136 -7.45 18.71 -3.29
N ILE A 137 -6.33 18.28 -2.72
CA ILE A 137 -5.56 17.15 -3.21
C ILE A 137 -5.55 16.07 -2.13
N ALA A 138 -5.68 14.81 -2.52
CA ALA A 138 -5.56 13.66 -1.66
C ALA A 138 -4.75 12.54 -2.33
N GLY A 139 -4.63 11.40 -1.66
CA GLY A 139 -3.85 10.26 -2.15
C GLY A 139 -2.37 10.37 -1.78
N GLU A 140 -1.57 9.54 -2.43
CA GLU A 140 -0.14 9.39 -2.16
C GLU A 140 0.71 10.12 -3.22
N PRO A 141 1.99 10.42 -2.98
CA PRO A 141 2.86 11.10 -3.94
C PRO A 141 2.98 10.43 -5.31
N ARG A 142 2.63 9.16 -5.43
CA ARG A 142 2.63 8.36 -6.65
C ARG A 142 1.26 8.20 -7.30
N ALA A 143 0.19 8.63 -6.64
CA ALA A 143 -1.18 8.64 -7.20
C ALA A 143 -2.02 9.70 -6.49
N ARG A 144 -2.14 10.88 -7.10
CA ARG A 144 -2.90 11.99 -6.54
C ARG A 144 -4.32 12.03 -7.08
N HIS A 145 -5.27 12.21 -6.17
CA HIS A 145 -6.65 12.55 -6.45
C HIS A 145 -6.83 14.05 -6.30
N ILE A 146 -7.25 14.72 -7.36
CA ILE A 146 -7.45 16.15 -7.44
C ILE A 146 -8.95 16.40 -7.46
N TYR A 147 -9.44 17.16 -6.48
CA TYR A 147 -10.85 17.55 -6.35
C TYR A 147 -10.97 19.00 -6.76
N LEU A 148 -11.87 19.29 -7.69
CA LEU A 148 -12.09 20.64 -8.20
C LEU A 148 -13.07 21.40 -7.31
N ASP A 149 -13.03 22.74 -7.45
CA ASP A 149 -14.04 23.59 -6.83
C ASP A 149 -15.44 23.23 -7.33
N GLU A 150 -16.45 23.23 -6.46
CA GLU A 150 -17.83 22.86 -6.79
C GLU A 150 -18.41 23.66 -7.99
N SER A 151 -17.92 24.88 -8.23
CA SER A 151 -18.29 25.70 -9.39
C SER A 151 -17.80 25.14 -10.73
N LEU A 152 -16.87 24.18 -10.70
CA LEU A 152 -16.22 23.56 -11.87
C LEU A 152 -16.70 22.13 -12.13
N ASP A 153 -17.89 21.75 -11.67
CA ASP A 153 -18.46 20.40 -11.78
C ASP A 153 -18.98 20.02 -13.19
N SER A 154 -18.51 20.68 -14.23
CA SER A 154 -18.83 20.29 -15.61
C SER A 154 -17.72 19.41 -16.20
N PHE A 155 -18.09 18.53 -17.12
CA PHE A 155 -17.11 17.74 -17.88
C PHE A 155 -16.06 18.62 -18.56
N ALA A 156 -16.49 19.74 -19.16
CA ALA A 156 -15.59 20.67 -19.83
C ALA A 156 -14.58 21.30 -18.85
N ALA A 157 -15.03 21.71 -17.66
CA ALA A 157 -14.14 22.28 -16.65
C ALA A 157 -13.13 21.25 -16.13
N ARG A 158 -13.57 19.99 -15.95
CA ARG A 158 -12.66 18.88 -15.59
C ARG A 158 -11.63 18.62 -16.68
N GLU A 159 -12.04 18.61 -17.95
CA GLU A 159 -11.11 18.47 -19.09
C GLU A 159 -10.14 19.64 -19.21
N ASP A 160 -10.59 20.88 -19.00
CA ASP A 160 -9.70 22.04 -19.01
C ASP A 160 -8.63 21.95 -17.91
N CYS A 161 -9.02 21.58 -16.71
CA CYS A 161 -8.08 21.36 -15.62
C CYS A 161 -7.13 20.18 -15.92
N ALA A 162 -7.64 19.04 -16.36
CA ALA A 162 -6.82 17.91 -16.78
C ALA A 162 -5.89 18.26 -17.94
N GLY A 163 -6.33 19.11 -18.86
CA GLY A 163 -5.52 19.63 -19.95
C GLY A 163 -4.29 20.41 -19.48
N ARG A 164 -4.45 21.30 -18.48
CA ARG A 164 -3.31 22.01 -17.88
C ARG A 164 -2.31 21.06 -17.23
N TRP A 165 -2.80 20.04 -16.52
CA TRP A 165 -1.95 19.03 -15.92
C TRP A 165 -1.22 18.20 -16.98
N ARG A 166 -1.89 17.78 -18.06
CA ARG A 166 -1.27 17.07 -19.19
C ARG A 166 -0.21 17.93 -19.88
N GLU A 167 -0.48 19.20 -20.10
CA GLU A 167 0.48 20.13 -20.71
C GLU A 167 1.73 20.30 -19.83
N PHE A 168 1.55 20.46 -18.51
CA PHE A 168 2.66 20.62 -17.59
C PHE A 168 3.53 19.36 -17.46
N PHE A 169 2.91 18.19 -17.36
CA PHE A 169 3.65 16.96 -17.14
C PHE A 169 4.14 16.29 -18.43
N GLY A 170 3.44 16.44 -19.55
CA GLY A 170 3.72 15.66 -20.76
C GLY A 170 3.73 14.15 -20.46
N ASP A 171 4.78 13.46 -20.85
CA ASP A 171 4.93 12.00 -20.63
C ASP A 171 5.38 11.63 -19.21
N ARG A 172 5.62 12.63 -18.34
CA ARG A 172 6.09 12.40 -16.96
C ARG A 172 5.00 11.95 -16.00
N ALA A 173 3.73 12.14 -16.36
CA ALA A 173 2.59 11.63 -15.59
C ALA A 173 1.40 11.31 -16.49
N ALA A 174 0.68 10.24 -16.18
CA ALA A 174 -0.62 9.96 -16.77
C ALA A 174 -1.70 10.75 -16.01
N ILE A 175 -2.50 11.54 -16.75
CA ILE A 175 -3.54 12.39 -16.19
C ILE A 175 -4.89 11.93 -16.74
N TYR A 176 -5.73 11.43 -15.84
CA TYR A 176 -7.06 10.94 -16.13
C TYR A 176 -8.12 11.86 -15.54
N ILE A 177 -9.23 12.05 -16.22
CA ILE A 177 -10.49 12.36 -15.54
C ILE A 177 -11.02 11.07 -14.88
N ARG A 178 -11.80 11.19 -13.82
CA ARG A 178 -12.33 10.05 -13.02
C ARG A 178 -12.93 8.96 -13.90
N GLU A 179 -13.82 9.34 -14.80
CA GLU A 179 -14.54 8.42 -15.67
C GLU A 179 -13.59 7.65 -16.60
N GLY A 180 -12.56 8.33 -17.13
CA GLY A 180 -11.51 7.71 -17.93
C GLY A 180 -10.69 6.68 -17.14
N ALA A 181 -10.27 7.04 -15.93
CA ALA A 181 -9.54 6.12 -15.04
C ALA A 181 -10.34 4.86 -14.70
N ILE A 182 -11.66 5.02 -14.48
CA ILE A 182 -12.56 3.89 -14.24
C ILE A 182 -12.72 3.04 -15.50
N ALA A 183 -12.94 3.67 -16.67
CA ALA A 183 -13.11 2.98 -17.94
C ALA A 183 -11.86 2.18 -18.37
N ASP A 184 -10.67 2.72 -18.07
CA ASP A 184 -9.38 2.06 -18.31
C ASP A 184 -9.05 0.95 -17.29
N GLY A 185 -9.94 0.75 -16.30
CA GLY A 185 -9.83 -0.35 -15.34
C GLY A 185 -8.80 -0.14 -14.23
N LEU A 186 -8.31 1.08 -14.00
CA LEU A 186 -7.32 1.38 -12.95
C LEU A 186 -7.81 0.97 -11.53
N PHE A 187 -9.11 0.93 -11.33
CA PHE A 187 -9.76 0.56 -10.05
C PHE A 187 -10.50 -0.79 -10.14
N GLY A 188 -10.14 -1.62 -11.12
CA GLY A 188 -10.76 -2.92 -11.34
C GLY A 188 -12.00 -2.86 -12.23
N SER A 189 -12.61 -4.03 -12.47
CA SER A 189 -13.71 -4.18 -13.43
C SER A 189 -15.07 -3.67 -12.91
N LEU A 190 -15.19 -3.40 -11.61
CA LEU A 190 -16.43 -2.95 -10.99
C LEU A 190 -16.13 -1.89 -9.93
N VAL A 191 -16.57 -0.67 -10.18
CA VAL A 191 -16.49 0.46 -9.25
C VAL A 191 -17.92 0.83 -8.85
N SER A 192 -18.22 0.80 -7.54
CA SER A 192 -19.52 1.23 -7.04
C SER A 192 -19.67 2.75 -7.10
N ALA A 193 -20.92 3.25 -7.14
CA ALA A 193 -21.19 4.68 -7.08
C ALA A 193 -20.54 5.34 -5.85
N ASP A 194 -20.70 4.75 -4.66
CA ASP A 194 -20.06 5.23 -3.42
C ASP A 194 -18.52 5.32 -3.51
N ALA A 195 -17.88 4.42 -4.26
CA ALA A 195 -16.43 4.46 -4.48
C ALA A 195 -16.07 5.57 -5.48
N SER A 196 -16.81 5.67 -6.58
CA SER A 196 -16.62 6.73 -7.58
C SER A 196 -16.78 8.12 -6.98
N ASP A 197 -17.79 8.33 -6.14
CA ASP A 197 -18.08 9.62 -5.50
C ASP A 197 -16.98 10.09 -4.53
N ARG A 198 -16.13 9.16 -4.08
CA ARG A 198 -14.98 9.46 -3.22
C ARG A 198 -13.67 9.67 -3.99
N MET A 199 -13.66 9.44 -5.29
CA MET A 199 -12.49 9.67 -6.13
C MET A 199 -12.39 11.15 -6.48
N GLY A 200 -11.16 11.65 -6.68
CA GLY A 200 -10.94 12.96 -7.25
C GLY A 200 -11.54 13.07 -8.65
N ASP A 201 -11.83 14.28 -9.07
CA ASP A 201 -12.30 14.58 -10.42
C ASP A 201 -11.23 14.29 -11.47
N ILE A 202 -9.95 14.44 -11.06
CA ILE A 202 -8.78 14.14 -11.85
C ILE A 202 -7.87 13.23 -11.02
N ILE A 203 -7.20 12.29 -11.70
CA ILE A 203 -6.23 11.38 -11.11
C ILE A 203 -4.91 11.55 -11.85
N ALA A 204 -3.86 11.88 -11.11
CA ALA A 204 -2.51 12.07 -11.63
C ALA A 204 -1.58 10.97 -11.13
N ILE A 205 -1.01 10.19 -12.05
CA ILE A 205 -0.11 9.08 -11.77
C ILE A 205 1.24 9.36 -12.41
N PRO A 206 2.26 9.79 -11.63
CA PRO A 206 3.59 10.08 -12.15
C PRO A 206 4.31 8.82 -12.62
N SER A 207 5.15 8.99 -13.65
CA SER A 207 6.00 7.95 -14.24
C SER A 207 7.39 7.94 -13.60
N GLY A 208 8.17 6.90 -13.87
CA GLY A 208 9.56 6.80 -13.42
C GLY A 208 9.74 7.06 -11.92
N GLY A 209 10.74 7.84 -11.55
CA GLY A 209 11.05 8.23 -10.17
C GLY A 209 10.44 9.56 -9.72
N LEU A 210 9.45 10.10 -10.44
CA LEU A 210 8.76 11.34 -10.09
C LEU A 210 7.77 11.14 -8.95
N VAL A 211 7.74 12.09 -8.01
CA VAL A 211 6.71 12.19 -6.95
C VAL A 211 6.05 13.57 -6.97
N LEU A 212 4.75 13.60 -6.70
CA LEU A 212 3.93 14.80 -6.63
C LEU A 212 3.66 15.12 -5.15
N LEU A 213 4.19 16.22 -4.66
CA LEU A 213 4.11 16.61 -3.26
C LEU A 213 3.08 17.71 -3.04
N GLU A 214 2.30 17.62 -1.98
CA GLU A 214 1.53 18.75 -1.46
C GLU A 214 2.44 19.65 -0.65
N LYS A 215 2.25 20.98 -0.78
CA LYS A 215 3.10 21.96 -0.09
C LYS A 215 3.15 21.74 1.42
N GLU A 216 2.01 21.45 2.03
CA GLU A 216 1.86 21.25 3.48
C GLU A 216 2.53 19.97 3.99
N ARG A 217 2.78 19.02 3.10
CA ARG A 217 3.40 17.72 3.40
C ARG A 217 4.77 17.55 2.77
N ALA A 218 5.24 18.54 2.01
CA ALA A 218 6.45 18.45 1.21
C ALA A 218 7.70 18.11 2.04
N ASP A 219 7.81 18.63 3.26
CA ASP A 219 8.94 18.31 4.14
C ASP A 219 8.94 16.84 4.56
N LYS A 220 7.79 16.30 4.96
CA LYS A 220 7.67 14.91 5.40
C LYS A 220 7.74 13.92 4.24
N GLU A 221 6.87 14.07 3.25
CA GLU A 221 6.82 13.17 2.09
C GLU A 221 8.08 13.31 1.23
N GLY A 222 8.58 14.54 1.09
CA GLY A 222 9.80 14.83 0.34
C GLY A 222 11.10 14.39 1.02
N SER A 223 11.11 14.06 2.30
CA SER A 223 12.28 13.50 2.98
C SER A 223 12.48 12.01 2.67
N MET A 224 11.45 11.33 2.17
CA MET A 224 11.54 9.92 1.82
C MET A 224 12.38 9.71 0.55
N VAL A 225 13.20 8.66 0.55
CA VAL A 225 14.04 8.24 -0.58
C VAL A 225 13.28 7.29 -1.50
N GLY A 226 12.46 6.41 -0.95
CA GLY A 226 11.58 5.51 -1.68
C GLY A 226 10.11 5.87 -1.52
N HIS A 227 9.34 5.69 -2.60
CA HIS A 227 7.88 5.83 -2.62
C HIS A 227 7.23 4.71 -3.42
N HIS A 228 5.94 4.49 -3.18
CA HIS A 228 5.08 3.54 -3.88
C HIS A 228 3.68 4.12 -4.07
N GLY A 229 2.80 3.38 -4.74
CA GLY A 229 1.40 3.76 -4.97
C GLY A 229 1.09 4.10 -6.43
N GLY A 230 2.09 4.09 -7.31
CA GLY A 230 1.89 4.18 -8.75
C GLY A 230 1.57 2.83 -9.39
N VAL A 231 1.51 2.83 -10.73
CA VAL A 231 1.15 1.66 -11.54
C VAL A 231 2.34 1.07 -12.32
N SER A 232 3.57 1.46 -11.97
CA SER A 232 4.74 0.90 -12.64
C SER A 232 4.90 -0.59 -12.32
N GLU A 233 5.54 -1.34 -13.22
CA GLU A 233 5.80 -2.77 -13.02
C GLU A 233 6.54 -3.03 -11.71
N ILE A 234 7.50 -2.18 -11.36
CA ILE A 234 8.28 -2.29 -10.12
C ILE A 234 7.38 -2.10 -8.87
N GLU A 235 6.36 -1.24 -8.94
CA GLU A 235 5.45 -0.98 -7.82
C GLU A 235 4.35 -2.03 -7.71
N SER A 236 3.89 -2.58 -8.84
CA SER A 236 2.74 -3.48 -8.91
C SER A 236 3.10 -4.97 -8.94
N THR A 237 4.35 -5.33 -9.27
CA THR A 237 4.82 -6.72 -9.25
C THR A 237 5.39 -7.07 -7.90
N VAL A 238 4.81 -8.10 -7.24
CA VAL A 238 5.24 -8.58 -5.94
C VAL A 238 5.59 -10.07 -5.99
N ALA A 239 6.50 -10.50 -5.11
CA ALA A 239 6.84 -11.91 -4.97
C ALA A 239 5.66 -12.69 -4.37
N LEU A 240 5.48 -13.94 -4.80
CA LEU A 240 4.66 -14.93 -4.12
C LEU A 240 5.48 -16.21 -3.93
N LEU A 241 5.93 -16.43 -2.72
CA LEU A 241 6.65 -17.63 -2.33
C LEU A 241 5.74 -18.54 -1.50
N THR A 242 5.81 -19.83 -1.72
CA THR A 242 5.01 -20.82 -0.98
C THR A 242 5.88 -21.91 -0.43
N SER A 243 5.55 -22.34 0.77
CA SER A 243 6.15 -23.53 1.39
C SER A 243 5.07 -24.32 2.15
N SER A 244 5.30 -25.61 2.31
CA SER A 244 4.48 -26.45 3.19
C SER A 244 5.40 -27.30 4.07
N THR A 245 5.07 -27.39 5.36
CA THR A 245 5.70 -28.38 6.24
C THR A 245 5.13 -29.74 5.86
N ALA A 246 5.89 -30.52 5.08
CA ALA A 246 5.47 -31.86 4.67
C ALA A 246 5.25 -32.75 5.91
N SER A 247 4.17 -33.56 5.89
CA SER A 247 4.11 -34.73 6.78
C SER A 247 5.28 -35.61 6.40
N LEU A 248 6.24 -35.80 7.30
CA LEU A 248 7.13 -36.94 7.25
C LEU A 248 6.23 -38.14 7.43
N ILE A 249 5.90 -38.83 6.33
CA ILE A 249 5.23 -40.13 6.32
C ILE A 249 6.23 -41.17 6.79
#